data_24d974165bc7843f2a02e213b25a5b10
#
_entry.id   24d974165bc7843f2a02e213b25a5b10
#
_cell.length_a   1.000
_cell.length_b   1.000
_cell.length_c   1.000
_cell.angle_alpha   90.00
_cell.angle_beta   90.00
_cell.angle_gamma   90.00
#
_symmetry.space_group_name_H-M   'P 1'
#
loop_
_entity.id
_entity.type
_entity.pdbx_description
1 polymer ?
#
loop_
_entity_poly.entity_id
_entity_poly.type
_entity_poly.pdbx_seq_one_letter_code
_entity_poly.pdbx_strand_id
1 'polypeptide(L)'
;MLETFTQSAFYTIIQSRKSILTKKAGEGVCPREDMKRGLTICCGVLALALLFGGCAQSVPQQEQEPKAEPVAAEAFAAEVEPEYVLHTAYMSAPKGFFGPDQPLRRAEAAQLVCNLAALSTKNLPESGFADVSPEAWYYGAVCAAAAYFEVPEQTPESTIEPEPETADAETSDSPKPEPSYFRPRDAALAYELQAALTRALDLPDTALPAGMTDMTVLTRADAAVLVNRLLGRTPDREALDAVSYDLLLDMPRTDARYAEVLEAVFPHEYLESAGEQWNLRALEISPMRAGAHTKDGRGFVVDETGCVVRENGLFTSGGWTYLSDTDTGCIFADGALHRTDGHVVLSLRGGQLLQDGAQGEYLFDENGYYTTGSEEIDVLLDEAIAACTTQDMTPEQMLRACYDYVRSYKYLGRNAAFGADVKTPPYEKLMEFAEKILSTGKGDCYNFAASFCLLSRRLGFEAACIIGECGYVWNWRPIAHGWVEITKDGQTLLYDPQIENYNIRAGISNDDYGAYGARYETAHARYLKH
;
A
#
# COMPACT_ATOMS: atom_id res chain seq x y z
N MET A 1 -9.80 29.29 -6.08
CA MET A 1 -10.87 29.53 -7.07
C MET A 1 -11.12 28.30 -7.96
N LEU A 2 -10.48 27.16 -7.70
CA LEU A 2 -10.69 25.87 -8.41
C LEU A 2 -11.59 24.88 -7.63
N GLU A 3 -11.84 25.12 -6.35
CA GLU A 3 -12.69 24.22 -5.53
C GLU A 3 -14.19 24.47 -5.64
N THR A 4 -14.61 25.58 -6.19
CA THR A 4 -16.04 25.93 -6.29
C THR A 4 -16.72 25.43 -7.58
N PHE A 5 -15.95 25.03 -8.59
CA PHE A 5 -16.50 24.52 -9.85
C PHE A 5 -16.83 23.01 -9.83
N THR A 6 -16.12 22.24 -9.00
CA THR A 6 -16.34 20.77 -8.88
C THR A 6 -17.60 20.41 -8.11
N GLN A 7 -18.02 21.22 -7.14
CA GLN A 7 -19.26 20.95 -6.38
C GLN A 7 -20.56 21.19 -7.18
N SER A 8 -20.55 22.09 -8.15
CA SER A 8 -21.76 22.38 -8.95
C SER A 8 -22.09 21.26 -9.95
N ALA A 9 -21.09 20.64 -10.55
CA ALA A 9 -21.29 19.50 -11.46
C ALA A 9 -21.77 18.24 -10.69
N PHE A 10 -21.27 18.04 -9.49
CA PHE A 10 -21.68 16.95 -8.61
C PHE A 10 -23.16 17.01 -8.20
N TYR A 11 -23.66 18.21 -7.92
CA TYR A 11 -25.06 18.39 -7.52
C TYR A 11 -26.03 18.12 -8.66
N THR A 12 -25.64 18.38 -9.89
CA THR A 12 -26.49 18.18 -11.07
C THR A 12 -26.65 16.70 -11.42
N ILE A 13 -25.60 15.89 -11.28
CA ILE A 13 -25.65 14.44 -11.55
C ILE A 13 -26.49 13.72 -10.49
N ILE A 14 -26.34 14.09 -9.20
CA ILE A 14 -27.12 13.50 -8.10
C ILE A 14 -28.61 13.88 -8.19
N GLN A 15 -28.93 15.10 -8.60
CA GLN A 15 -30.31 15.54 -8.79
C GLN A 15 -30.97 14.86 -9.99
N SER A 16 -30.23 14.60 -11.07
CA SER A 16 -30.71 13.86 -12.24
C SER A 16 -31.08 12.41 -11.89
N ARG A 17 -30.24 11.72 -11.06
CA ARG A 17 -30.53 10.36 -10.58
C ARG A 17 -31.77 10.31 -9.67
N LYS A 18 -31.99 11.28 -8.79
CA LYS A 18 -33.19 11.32 -7.95
C LYS A 18 -34.48 11.48 -8.78
N SER A 19 -34.43 12.19 -9.91
CA SER A 19 -35.61 12.36 -10.78
C SER A 19 -35.94 11.09 -11.58
N ILE A 20 -34.96 10.25 -11.90
CA ILE A 20 -35.15 8.99 -12.62
C ILE A 20 -35.73 7.90 -11.71
N LEU A 21 -35.26 7.83 -10.46
CA LEU A 21 -35.79 6.88 -9.47
C LEU A 21 -37.22 7.21 -9.01
N THR A 22 -37.60 8.49 -8.99
CA THR A 22 -38.99 8.90 -8.66
C THR A 22 -39.99 8.69 -9.82
N LYS A 23 -39.53 8.56 -11.06
CA LYS A 23 -40.43 8.25 -12.20
C LYS A 23 -40.78 6.76 -12.36
N LYS A 24 -39.98 5.83 -11.82
CA LYS A 24 -40.28 4.38 -11.80
C LYS A 24 -41.16 3.94 -10.61
N ALA A 25 -41.42 4.79 -9.63
CA ALA A 25 -42.23 4.47 -8.45
C ALA A 25 -43.69 4.95 -8.48
N GLY A 26 -44.19 5.30 -9.65
CA GLY A 26 -45.53 5.88 -9.82
C GLY A 26 -46.49 5.04 -10.63
N GLU A 27 -46.75 3.79 -10.30
CA GLU A 27 -48.02 3.09 -10.63
C GLU A 27 -48.12 1.80 -9.83
N GLY A 28 -48.98 1.80 -8.77
CA GLY A 28 -49.29 0.58 -7.99
C GLY A 28 -49.85 0.86 -6.61
N VAL A 29 -51.09 1.31 -6.60
CA VAL A 29 -52.19 1.11 -5.59
C VAL A 29 -51.80 0.60 -4.19
N CYS A 30 -52.17 1.44 -3.20
CA CYS A 30 -52.29 1.29 -1.74
C CYS A 30 -53.23 0.12 -1.31
N PRO A 31 -53.21 -0.42 -0.08
CA PRO A 31 -53.70 0.34 1.05
C PRO A 31 -52.92 0.21 2.39
N ARG A 32 -53.18 1.24 3.20
CA ARG A 32 -52.82 1.42 4.60
C ARG A 32 -53.28 0.27 5.51
N GLU A 33 -52.46 -0.01 6.53
CA GLU A 33 -52.96 -0.10 7.91
C GLU A 33 -51.83 0.10 8.95
N ASP A 34 -52.22 0.80 9.98
CA ASP A 34 -51.47 1.30 11.14
C ASP A 34 -50.71 0.23 11.94
N MET A 35 -49.59 0.61 12.52
CA MET A 35 -49.43 0.46 13.99
C MET A 35 -48.29 1.29 14.54
N LYS A 36 -48.65 2.29 15.29
CA LYS A 36 -47.82 2.98 16.29
C LYS A 36 -47.60 2.06 17.49
N ARG A 37 -46.43 2.14 18.08
CA ARG A 37 -45.97 1.90 19.48
C ARG A 37 -44.55 1.29 19.42
N GLY A 38 -43.58 1.70 20.21
CA GLY A 38 -43.50 2.57 21.35
C GLY A 38 -42.04 2.55 21.81
N LEU A 39 -41.50 3.72 21.93
CA LEU A 39 -40.21 4.00 22.56
C LEU A 39 -40.32 3.68 24.06
N THR A 40 -39.47 2.82 24.61
CA THR A 40 -39.33 2.75 26.08
C THR A 40 -37.83 2.66 26.43
N ILE A 41 -37.37 3.76 26.96
CA ILE A 41 -36.11 3.95 27.67
C ILE A 41 -36.27 3.21 29.03
N CYS A 42 -35.30 2.41 29.44
CA CYS A 42 -35.12 1.99 30.82
C CYS A 42 -33.70 2.29 31.29
N CYS A 43 -33.58 3.47 31.94
CA CYS A 43 -32.60 3.70 32.99
C CYS A 43 -33.17 3.07 34.26
N GLY A 44 -32.40 2.25 34.94
CA GLY A 44 -32.74 1.68 36.22
C GLY A 44 -31.62 1.79 37.23
N VAL A 45 -31.78 2.74 38.08
CA VAL A 45 -30.98 3.23 39.18
C VAL A 45 -30.95 2.23 40.34
N LEU A 46 -29.80 2.19 41.01
CA LEU A 46 -29.49 1.67 42.35
C LEU A 46 -30.44 2.19 43.44
N ALA A 47 -30.89 1.35 44.35
CA ALA A 47 -31.27 1.75 45.72
C ALA A 47 -31.35 0.47 46.62
N LEU A 48 -30.45 0.33 47.53
CA LEU A 48 -30.41 0.48 48.97
C LEU A 48 -31.76 0.22 49.69
N ALA A 49 -31.84 -0.84 50.49
CA ALA A 49 -32.70 -0.91 51.64
C ALA A 49 -32.11 -1.78 52.76
N LEU A 50 -31.71 -1.08 53.80
CA LEU A 50 -31.58 -1.57 55.17
C LEU A 50 -33.01 -1.63 55.76
N LEU A 51 -33.30 -2.57 56.66
CA LEU A 51 -33.83 -2.34 57.99
C LEU A 51 -34.57 -3.57 58.61
N PHE A 52 -34.15 -3.87 59.85
CA PHE A 52 -34.90 -4.32 61.03
C PHE A 52 -35.53 -5.74 60.99
N GLY A 53 -35.44 -6.53 61.96
CA GLY A 53 -35.15 -6.44 63.38
C GLY A 53 -35.58 -7.71 64.05
N GLY A 54 -35.10 -7.89 65.21
CA GLY A 54 -35.93 -8.61 66.23
C GLY A 54 -35.19 -9.60 67.12
N CYS A 55 -34.98 -9.15 68.30
CA CYS A 55 -34.44 -9.81 69.48
C CYS A 55 -34.99 -11.20 69.80
N ALA A 56 -34.11 -12.07 70.33
CA ALA A 56 -34.41 -12.80 71.55
C ALA A 56 -33.11 -13.25 72.25
N GLN A 57 -33.01 -12.87 73.48
CA GLN A 57 -31.98 -13.21 74.46
C GLN A 57 -32.04 -14.65 74.92
N SER A 58 -30.92 -15.32 75.15
CA SER A 58 -30.67 -16.22 76.28
C SER A 58 -29.17 -16.41 76.49
N VAL A 59 -28.69 -16.11 77.65
CA VAL A 59 -27.38 -16.23 78.29
C VAL A 59 -27.40 -17.44 79.19
N PRO A 60 -26.30 -17.94 79.77
CA PRO A 60 -25.07 -18.53 79.20
C PRO A 60 -24.78 -19.93 79.72
N GLN A 61 -23.93 -20.68 79.11
CA GLN A 61 -23.17 -21.74 79.78
C GLN A 61 -21.71 -21.64 79.49
N GLN A 62 -20.95 -21.49 80.53
CA GLN A 62 -19.49 -21.65 80.55
C GLN A 62 -19.11 -23.08 80.19
N GLU A 63 -18.31 -23.29 79.22
CA GLU A 63 -17.46 -24.47 79.06
C GLU A 63 -16.03 -24.12 78.80
N GLN A 64 -15.17 -24.86 79.40
CA GLN A 64 -13.76 -24.69 79.65
C GLN A 64 -12.96 -24.60 78.40
N GLU A 65 -11.92 -23.69 78.41
CA GLU A 65 -10.84 -23.63 77.48
C GLU A 65 -10.02 -24.93 77.42
N PRO A 66 -9.79 -25.53 76.25
CA PRO A 66 -8.67 -26.43 76.06
C PRO A 66 -7.40 -25.61 75.84
N LYS A 67 -6.36 -25.95 76.65
CA LYS A 67 -4.98 -25.43 76.45
C LYS A 67 -4.56 -25.53 75.02
N ALA A 68 -4.17 -24.36 74.42
CA ALA A 68 -3.50 -24.30 73.16
C ALA A 68 -2.07 -24.86 73.32
N GLU A 69 -1.78 -25.91 72.57
CA GLU A 69 -0.41 -26.29 72.27
C GLU A 69 0.21 -25.20 71.38
N PRO A 70 1.51 -24.90 71.53
CA PRO A 70 2.15 -23.90 70.67
C PRO A 70 2.20 -24.45 69.24
N VAL A 71 1.34 -23.89 68.36
CA VAL A 71 1.51 -24.04 66.91
C VAL A 71 2.87 -23.42 66.55
N ALA A 72 3.76 -24.26 66.10
CA ALA A 72 5.01 -23.82 65.52
C ALA A 72 4.68 -22.74 64.45
N ALA A 73 5.23 -21.54 64.65
CA ALA A 73 5.18 -20.51 63.63
C ALA A 73 5.96 -21.07 62.43
N GLU A 74 5.22 -21.56 61.43
CA GLU A 74 5.80 -21.71 60.11
C GLU A 74 6.30 -20.32 59.73
N ALA A 75 7.60 -20.19 59.69
CA ALA A 75 8.25 -19.01 59.14
C ALA A 75 7.73 -18.93 57.68
N PHE A 76 6.85 -17.97 57.43
CA PHE A 76 6.61 -17.52 56.08
C PHE A 76 7.99 -17.08 55.54
N ALA A 77 8.61 -17.94 54.74
CA ALA A 77 9.71 -17.52 53.92
C ALA A 77 9.18 -16.32 53.13
N ALA A 78 9.74 -15.15 53.36
CA ALA A 78 9.45 -13.99 52.51
C ALA A 78 9.71 -14.46 51.09
N GLU A 79 8.65 -14.52 50.29
CA GLU A 79 8.81 -14.71 48.85
C GLU A 79 9.72 -13.59 48.42
N VAL A 80 10.94 -13.95 48.04
CA VAL A 80 11.89 -13.01 47.43
C VAL A 80 11.24 -12.72 46.06
N GLU A 81 10.79 -11.49 45.86
CA GLU A 81 10.28 -11.08 44.56
C GLU A 81 11.36 -11.37 43.51
N PRO A 82 11.00 -12.00 42.42
CA PRO A 82 11.95 -12.33 41.37
C PRO A 82 12.57 -11.03 40.80
N GLU A 83 13.87 -11.02 40.60
CA GLU A 83 14.57 -9.91 39.98
C GLU A 83 14.45 -10.03 38.46
N TYR A 84 13.73 -9.07 37.86
CA TYR A 84 13.59 -8.97 36.42
C TYR A 84 14.69 -8.13 35.79
N VAL A 85 15.15 -8.54 34.62
CA VAL A 85 16.12 -7.81 33.79
C VAL A 85 15.37 -7.18 32.61
N LEU A 86 15.68 -5.93 32.26
CA LEU A 86 15.05 -5.21 31.17
C LEU A 86 15.80 -5.43 29.86
N HIS A 87 15.15 -6.01 28.87
CA HIS A 87 15.59 -5.95 27.48
C HIS A 87 15.01 -4.70 26.81
N THR A 88 15.88 -3.81 26.36
CA THR A 88 15.48 -2.65 25.57
C THR A 88 15.34 -3.02 24.10
N ALA A 89 14.33 -2.45 23.42
CA ALA A 89 14.18 -2.59 21.99
C ALA A 89 15.37 -1.95 21.27
N TYR A 90 15.91 -2.62 20.27
CA TYR A 90 17.00 -2.11 19.43
C TYR A 90 16.58 -1.90 17.97
N MET A 91 15.41 -2.43 17.57
CA MET A 91 14.75 -2.16 16.29
C MET A 91 13.39 -1.50 16.54
N SER A 92 12.70 -1.10 15.47
CA SER A 92 11.37 -0.49 15.57
C SER A 92 10.41 -0.99 14.50
N ALA A 93 9.13 -1.06 14.86
CA ALA A 93 8.02 -1.38 13.98
C ALA A 93 6.95 -0.27 14.10
N PRO A 94 7.18 0.92 13.52
CA PRO A 94 6.28 2.05 13.69
C PRO A 94 4.89 1.71 13.14
N LYS A 95 3.87 1.89 13.99
CA LYS A 95 2.47 1.55 13.68
C LYS A 95 2.25 0.09 13.24
N GLY A 96 3.07 -0.84 13.72
CA GLY A 96 2.98 -2.25 13.39
C GLY A 96 3.65 -2.66 12.06
N PHE A 97 4.29 -1.75 11.32
CA PHE A 97 5.03 -2.06 10.11
C PHE A 97 6.51 -2.26 10.41
N PHE A 98 6.99 -3.47 10.24
CA PHE A 98 8.38 -3.82 10.49
C PHE A 98 9.23 -3.86 9.21
N GLY A 99 8.68 -4.33 8.10
CA GLY A 99 9.39 -4.56 6.84
C GLY A 99 10.31 -5.78 6.91
N PRO A 100 9.80 -6.99 7.25
CA PRO A 100 10.64 -8.15 7.57
C PRO A 100 11.62 -8.53 6.47
N ASP A 101 11.19 -8.45 5.21
CA ASP A 101 11.97 -8.88 4.04
C ASP A 101 12.71 -7.71 3.35
N GLN A 102 12.62 -6.50 3.91
CA GLN A 102 13.39 -5.38 3.40
C GLN A 102 14.89 -5.60 3.71
N PRO A 103 15.79 -5.39 2.73
CA PRO A 103 17.22 -5.45 2.99
C PRO A 103 17.62 -4.46 4.08
N LEU A 104 18.37 -4.92 5.08
CA LEU A 104 19.00 -4.05 6.07
C LEU A 104 20.13 -3.27 5.38
N ARG A 105 20.06 -1.95 5.39
CA ARG A 105 21.12 -1.11 4.79
C ARG A 105 22.28 -0.95 5.76
N ARG A 106 23.51 -0.74 5.25
CA ARG A 106 24.70 -0.49 6.07
C ARG A 106 24.53 0.71 7.03
N ALA A 107 23.80 1.75 6.60
CA ALA A 107 23.43 2.87 7.47
C ALA A 107 22.55 2.44 8.65
N GLU A 108 21.60 1.53 8.43
CA GLU A 108 20.74 0.97 9.47
C GLU A 108 21.53 0.03 10.38
N ALA A 109 22.46 -0.76 9.83
CA ALA A 109 23.39 -1.58 10.60
C ALA A 109 24.28 -0.73 11.52
N ALA A 110 24.80 0.41 11.03
CA ALA A 110 25.52 1.37 11.86
C ALA A 110 24.66 1.93 13.00
N GLN A 111 23.39 2.23 12.73
CA GLN A 111 22.45 2.67 13.77
C GLN A 111 22.18 1.57 14.81
N LEU A 112 22.07 0.30 14.39
CA LEU A 112 21.93 -0.84 15.31
C LEU A 112 23.14 -0.96 16.24
N VAL A 113 24.36 -0.86 15.70
CA VAL A 113 25.59 -0.88 16.50
C VAL A 113 25.59 0.27 17.51
N CYS A 114 25.20 1.48 17.10
CA CYS A 114 25.11 2.62 18.01
C CYS A 114 24.09 2.40 19.13
N ASN A 115 22.91 1.87 18.80
CA ASN A 115 21.86 1.63 19.78
C ASN A 115 22.28 0.60 20.81
N LEU A 116 22.88 -0.50 20.38
CA LEU A 116 23.26 -1.61 21.25
C LEU A 116 24.50 -1.30 22.10
N ALA A 117 25.51 -0.65 21.51
CA ALA A 117 26.74 -0.27 22.21
C ALA A 117 26.63 1.09 22.91
N ALA A 118 25.43 1.70 22.94
CA ALA A 118 25.20 3.02 23.55
C ALA A 118 26.18 4.12 23.08
N LEU A 119 26.55 4.08 21.78
CA LEU A 119 27.49 5.04 21.24
C LEU A 119 26.83 6.41 21.06
N SER A 120 27.54 7.47 21.42
CA SER A 120 27.08 8.84 21.22
C SER A 120 27.13 9.17 19.73
N THR A 121 26.01 9.63 19.16
CA THR A 121 25.90 10.09 17.76
C THR A 121 25.99 11.62 17.62
N LYS A 122 26.36 12.33 18.71
CA LYS A 122 26.43 13.80 18.76
C LYS A 122 27.86 14.28 18.98
N ASN A 123 28.17 15.44 18.38
CA ASN A 123 29.47 16.09 18.52
C ASN A 123 30.66 15.22 18.09
N LEU A 124 30.50 14.47 17.03
CA LEU A 124 31.51 13.59 16.47
C LEU A 124 32.38 14.35 15.46
N PRO A 125 33.62 13.91 15.22
CA PRO A 125 34.42 14.38 14.10
C PRO A 125 33.71 14.04 12.77
N GLU A 126 34.11 14.71 11.68
CA GLU A 126 33.60 14.40 10.35
C GLU A 126 33.81 12.94 9.98
N SER A 127 32.89 12.36 9.22
CA SER A 127 32.90 10.93 8.89
C SER A 127 34.14 10.47 8.10
N GLY A 128 34.74 11.38 7.35
CA GLY A 128 35.85 11.08 6.43
C GLY A 128 35.44 10.30 5.18
N PHE A 129 34.15 9.95 5.02
CA PHE A 129 33.61 9.23 3.86
C PHE A 129 32.97 10.20 2.87
N ALA A 130 33.31 10.06 1.60
CA ALA A 130 32.84 10.95 0.54
C ALA A 130 31.34 10.80 0.23
N ASP A 131 30.75 9.66 0.55
CA ASP A 131 29.34 9.31 0.28
C ASP A 131 28.42 9.46 1.51
N VAL A 132 28.92 10.07 2.60
CA VAL A 132 28.17 10.29 3.84
C VAL A 132 27.93 11.78 4.06
N SER A 133 26.80 12.28 3.58
CA SER A 133 26.42 13.69 3.76
C SER A 133 26.15 14.03 5.21
N PRO A 134 26.64 15.18 5.72
CA PRO A 134 26.33 15.66 7.08
C PRO A 134 24.84 15.85 7.36
N GLU A 135 24.03 16.04 6.32
CA GLU A 135 22.57 16.24 6.41
C GLU A 135 21.80 14.90 6.42
N ALA A 136 22.48 13.78 6.17
CA ALA A 136 21.84 12.47 6.16
C ALA A 136 21.43 12.05 7.59
N TRP A 137 20.23 11.44 7.71
CA TRP A 137 19.72 10.97 9.01
C TRP A 137 20.68 10.00 9.72
N TYR A 138 21.47 9.25 8.95
CA TYR A 138 22.43 8.27 9.44
C TYR A 138 23.83 8.83 9.72
N TYR A 139 24.09 10.12 9.47
CA TYR A 139 25.42 10.72 9.58
C TYR A 139 26.07 10.44 10.95
N GLY A 140 25.35 10.76 12.03
CA GLY A 140 25.86 10.55 13.38
C GLY A 140 26.14 9.08 13.69
N ALA A 141 25.28 8.18 13.20
CA ALA A 141 25.46 6.74 13.41
C ALA A 141 26.69 6.21 12.65
N VAL A 142 26.89 6.64 11.39
CA VAL A 142 28.08 6.26 10.64
C VAL A 142 29.34 6.81 11.27
N CYS A 143 29.38 8.10 11.68
CA CYS A 143 30.53 8.67 12.37
C CYS A 143 30.90 7.91 13.64
N ALA A 144 29.90 7.45 14.41
CA ALA A 144 30.13 6.74 15.69
C ALA A 144 30.54 5.28 15.47
N ALA A 145 29.95 4.59 14.50
CA ALA A 145 30.09 3.15 14.33
C ALA A 145 31.09 2.73 13.24
N ALA A 146 31.52 3.63 12.37
CA ALA A 146 32.36 3.28 11.21
C ALA A 146 33.65 2.52 11.56
N ALA A 147 34.26 2.85 12.73
CA ALA A 147 35.47 2.16 13.19
C ALA A 147 35.29 0.67 13.49
N TYR A 148 34.04 0.21 13.65
CA TYR A 148 33.70 -1.19 13.87
C TYR A 148 33.40 -1.96 12.59
N PHE A 149 33.10 -1.25 11.49
CA PHE A 149 32.88 -1.86 10.18
C PHE A 149 34.18 -1.99 9.41
N GLU A 150 34.30 -3.06 8.65
CA GLU A 150 35.36 -3.17 7.65
C GLU A 150 35.01 -2.28 6.47
N VAL A 151 35.91 -1.38 6.12
CA VAL A 151 35.80 -0.61 4.87
C VAL A 151 36.19 -1.55 3.75
N PRO A 152 35.31 -1.86 2.78
CA PRO A 152 35.67 -2.72 1.67
C PRO A 152 36.88 -2.16 0.96
N GLU A 153 37.91 -2.98 0.73
CA GLU A 153 39.01 -2.59 -0.14
C GLU A 153 38.44 -2.23 -1.52
N GLN A 154 38.84 -1.08 -2.02
CA GLN A 154 38.38 -0.60 -3.33
C GLN A 154 38.92 -1.54 -4.40
N THR A 155 38.08 -2.37 -4.99
CA THR A 155 38.35 -2.91 -6.31
C THR A 155 37.89 -1.86 -7.32
N PRO A 156 38.78 -1.27 -8.13
CA PRO A 156 38.39 -0.40 -9.22
C PRO A 156 37.84 -1.26 -10.35
N GLU A 157 36.53 -1.55 -10.35
CA GLU A 157 35.84 -1.99 -11.56
C GLU A 157 35.31 -0.77 -12.30
N SER A 158 36.20 -0.14 -13.04
CA SER A 158 35.87 0.69 -14.20
C SER A 158 37.11 0.74 -15.06
N THR A 159 37.27 -0.26 -15.92
CA THR A 159 38.16 -0.18 -17.11
C THR A 159 37.55 0.80 -18.09
N ILE A 160 37.84 2.09 -17.89
CA ILE A 160 37.96 3.07 -18.98
C ILE A 160 39.46 3.26 -19.13
N GLU A 161 40.03 2.70 -20.20
CA GLU A 161 41.40 2.97 -20.57
C GLU A 161 41.55 4.49 -20.75
N PRO A 162 42.51 5.16 -20.05
CA PRO A 162 42.80 6.56 -20.33
C PRO A 162 43.53 6.65 -21.67
N GLU A 163 43.04 7.51 -22.55
CA GLU A 163 43.83 7.95 -23.70
C GLU A 163 45.19 8.55 -23.24
N PRO A 164 46.28 8.37 -23.98
CA PRO A 164 47.60 8.81 -23.56
C PRO A 164 47.69 10.34 -23.61
N GLU A 165 47.61 10.98 -22.45
CA GLU A 165 47.99 12.38 -22.33
C GLU A 165 49.50 12.53 -22.36
N THR A 166 49.91 13.42 -23.25
CA THR A 166 51.28 13.85 -23.48
C THR A 166 51.92 14.42 -22.20
N ALA A 167 53.11 13.91 -21.91
CA ALA A 167 53.97 14.40 -20.84
C ALA A 167 54.33 15.88 -21.05
N ASP A 168 54.08 16.69 -20.01
CA ASP A 168 54.93 17.79 -19.55
C ASP A 168 54.25 18.51 -18.39
N ALA A 169 54.72 18.27 -17.15
CA ALA A 169 54.92 19.26 -16.09
C ALA A 169 55.20 18.56 -14.76
N GLU A 170 56.45 18.70 -14.30
CA GLU A 170 56.82 18.40 -12.92
C GLU A 170 56.11 19.37 -11.96
N THR A 171 55.14 18.85 -11.21
CA THR A 171 54.71 19.46 -9.93
C THR A 171 54.68 18.38 -8.87
N SER A 172 55.53 18.55 -7.87
CA SER A 172 55.58 17.75 -6.67
C SER A 172 54.31 17.98 -5.82
N ASP A 173 53.25 17.29 -6.17
CA ASP A 173 52.09 17.20 -5.33
C ASP A 173 52.00 15.76 -4.81
N SER A 174 52.04 15.59 -3.50
CA SER A 174 51.85 14.30 -2.85
C SER A 174 50.48 13.80 -3.27
N PRO A 175 50.31 12.51 -3.68
CA PRO A 175 49.05 11.99 -4.10
C PRO A 175 47.98 12.26 -3.02
N LYS A 176 46.92 12.99 -3.38
CA LYS A 176 45.77 13.16 -2.51
C LYS A 176 45.30 11.77 -2.13
N PRO A 177 45.05 11.48 -0.82
CA PRO A 177 44.50 10.20 -0.42
C PRO A 177 43.19 9.98 -1.17
N GLU A 178 43.05 8.78 -1.74
CA GLU A 178 41.80 8.41 -2.41
C GLU A 178 40.63 8.50 -1.43
N PRO A 179 39.46 8.98 -1.88
CA PRO A 179 38.29 9.11 -1.03
C PRO A 179 37.83 7.72 -0.56
N SER A 180 37.62 7.55 0.74
CA SER A 180 37.00 6.35 1.27
C SER A 180 35.48 6.45 1.26
N TYR A 181 34.80 5.32 1.11
CA TYR A 181 33.35 5.23 0.97
C TYR A 181 32.78 4.25 2.02
N PHE A 182 31.74 4.66 2.74
CA PHE A 182 31.02 3.79 3.69
C PHE A 182 29.97 2.94 3.02
N ARG A 183 29.41 3.37 1.87
CA ARG A 183 28.30 2.75 1.13
C ARG A 183 27.03 2.60 1.97
N PRO A 184 26.50 3.69 2.54
CA PRO A 184 25.40 3.64 3.51
C PRO A 184 24.09 3.07 2.95
N ARG A 185 23.93 3.10 1.60
CA ARG A 185 22.72 2.63 0.91
C ARG A 185 22.79 1.16 0.48
N ASP A 186 23.97 0.57 0.50
CA ASP A 186 24.15 -0.85 0.16
C ASP A 186 23.54 -1.73 1.26
N ALA A 187 23.10 -2.92 0.88
CA ALA A 187 22.63 -3.90 1.84
C ALA A 187 23.80 -4.41 2.72
N ALA A 188 23.56 -4.54 4.02
CA ALA A 188 24.52 -5.09 4.95
C ALA A 188 24.63 -6.61 4.80
N LEU A 189 25.85 -7.12 4.88
CA LEU A 189 26.12 -8.55 4.89
C LEU A 189 26.18 -9.07 6.34
N ALA A 190 25.91 -10.36 6.51
CA ALA A 190 25.88 -10.98 7.84
C ALA A 190 27.21 -10.83 8.59
N TYR A 191 28.34 -11.07 7.91
CA TYR A 191 29.67 -10.90 8.52
C TYR A 191 29.94 -9.48 8.96
N GLU A 192 29.47 -8.46 8.21
CA GLU A 192 29.70 -7.05 8.53
C GLU A 192 29.01 -6.64 9.84
N LEU A 193 27.72 -7.00 9.98
CA LEU A 193 26.97 -6.69 11.20
C LEU A 193 27.50 -7.49 12.39
N GLN A 194 27.78 -8.79 12.20
CA GLN A 194 28.35 -9.63 13.24
C GLN A 194 29.68 -9.07 13.75
N ALA A 195 30.65 -8.85 12.85
CA ALA A 195 31.96 -8.35 13.20
C ALA A 195 31.87 -6.97 13.88
N ALA A 196 31.00 -6.07 13.39
CA ALA A 196 30.82 -4.75 13.98
C ALA A 196 30.26 -4.84 15.41
N LEU A 197 29.27 -5.67 15.67
CA LEU A 197 28.69 -5.88 17.00
C LEU A 197 29.65 -6.58 17.94
N THR A 198 30.33 -7.64 17.47
CA THR A 198 31.34 -8.36 18.27
C THR A 198 32.42 -7.41 18.75
N ARG A 199 32.95 -6.52 17.90
CA ARG A 199 33.96 -5.52 18.27
C ARG A 199 33.38 -4.42 19.18
N ALA A 200 32.16 -3.93 18.90
CA ALA A 200 31.58 -2.81 19.66
C ALA A 200 31.13 -3.20 21.07
N LEU A 201 30.77 -4.46 21.29
CA LEU A 201 30.24 -4.99 22.54
C LEU A 201 31.23 -5.93 23.26
N ASP A 202 32.44 -6.15 22.70
CA ASP A 202 33.45 -7.08 23.22
C ASP A 202 32.86 -8.50 23.42
N LEU A 203 32.10 -8.99 22.44
CA LEU A 203 31.46 -10.29 22.50
C LEU A 203 32.41 -11.40 21.99
N PRO A 204 32.26 -12.65 22.48
CA PRO A 204 32.99 -13.77 21.93
C PRO A 204 32.56 -14.07 20.47
N ASP A 205 33.48 -14.59 19.68
CA ASP A 205 33.18 -15.08 18.37
C ASP A 205 32.15 -16.23 18.44
N THR A 206 31.03 -16.06 17.75
CA THR A 206 29.95 -17.05 17.66
C THR A 206 29.68 -17.41 16.21
N ALA A 207 29.26 -18.66 15.97
CA ALA A 207 28.84 -19.06 14.62
C ALA A 207 27.57 -18.33 14.20
N LEU A 208 27.44 -18.01 12.91
CA LEU A 208 26.22 -17.46 12.33
C LEU A 208 25.00 -18.36 12.59
N PRO A 209 23.78 -17.81 12.62
CA PRO A 209 22.55 -18.60 12.65
C PRO A 209 22.50 -19.64 11.53
N ALA A 210 21.80 -20.75 11.77
CA ALA A 210 21.66 -21.82 10.77
C ALA A 210 21.00 -21.25 9.49
N GLY A 211 21.62 -21.55 8.34
CA GLY A 211 21.16 -21.06 7.04
C GLY A 211 21.77 -19.72 6.60
N MET A 212 22.51 -19.03 7.46
CA MET A 212 23.26 -17.82 7.10
C MET A 212 24.73 -18.18 6.77
N THR A 213 25.28 -17.41 5.85
CA THR A 213 26.72 -17.40 5.51
C THR A 213 27.26 -15.99 5.65
N ASP A 214 28.56 -15.81 5.67
CA ASP A 214 29.20 -14.49 5.74
C ASP A 214 28.66 -13.53 4.68
N MET A 215 28.40 -14.02 3.48
CA MET A 215 27.91 -13.26 2.33
C MET A 215 26.37 -13.15 2.25
N THR A 216 25.65 -13.60 3.28
CA THR A 216 24.19 -13.44 3.32
C THR A 216 23.83 -11.97 3.39
N VAL A 217 23.06 -11.49 2.42
CA VAL A 217 22.44 -10.15 2.45
C VAL A 217 21.35 -10.20 3.50
N LEU A 218 21.51 -9.42 4.56
CA LEU A 218 20.55 -9.42 5.67
C LEU A 218 19.27 -8.69 5.29
N THR A 219 18.15 -9.35 5.53
CA THR A 219 16.87 -8.65 5.69
C THR A 219 16.77 -8.07 7.12
N ARG A 220 15.79 -7.21 7.37
CA ARG A 220 15.57 -6.67 8.71
C ARG A 220 15.22 -7.77 9.72
N ALA A 221 14.44 -8.79 9.31
CA ALA A 221 14.13 -9.93 10.18
C ALA A 221 15.35 -10.82 10.42
N ASP A 222 16.18 -11.07 9.40
CA ASP A 222 17.41 -11.82 9.57
C ASP A 222 18.40 -11.12 10.52
N ALA A 223 18.45 -9.79 10.48
CA ALA A 223 19.23 -9.00 11.40
C ALA A 223 18.75 -9.17 12.86
N ALA A 224 17.43 -9.23 13.10
CA ALA A 224 16.90 -9.51 14.44
C ALA A 224 17.37 -10.88 14.95
N VAL A 225 17.27 -11.93 14.11
CA VAL A 225 17.74 -13.28 14.44
C VAL A 225 19.25 -13.30 14.76
N LEU A 226 20.05 -12.62 13.95
CA LEU A 226 21.50 -12.55 14.15
C LEU A 226 21.86 -11.82 15.45
N VAL A 227 21.24 -10.66 15.69
CA VAL A 227 21.51 -9.82 16.87
C VAL A 227 21.07 -10.52 18.15
N ASN A 228 19.87 -11.11 18.21
CA ASN A 228 19.42 -11.88 19.38
C ASN A 228 20.40 -12.98 19.71
N ARG A 229 20.85 -13.73 18.71
CA ARG A 229 21.86 -14.79 18.92
C ARG A 229 23.17 -14.26 19.49
N LEU A 230 23.67 -13.13 18.97
CA LEU A 230 24.91 -12.52 19.48
C LEU A 230 24.78 -12.05 20.92
N LEU A 231 23.60 -11.53 21.29
CA LEU A 231 23.30 -11.04 22.63
C LEU A 231 22.88 -12.15 23.59
N GLY A 232 22.73 -13.40 23.13
CA GLY A 232 22.20 -14.51 23.92
C GLY A 232 20.73 -14.36 24.29
N ARG A 233 19.97 -13.52 23.57
CA ARG A 233 18.54 -13.32 23.80
C ARG A 233 17.72 -14.44 23.16
N THR A 234 16.78 -14.98 23.91
CA THR A 234 15.87 -16.02 23.45
C THR A 234 14.43 -15.57 23.64
N PRO A 235 13.63 -15.43 22.56
CA PRO A 235 12.25 -14.97 22.68
C PRO A 235 11.39 -16.00 23.42
N ASP A 236 10.55 -15.54 24.34
CA ASP A 236 9.57 -16.37 25.05
C ASP A 236 8.38 -16.67 24.14
N ARG A 237 8.47 -17.78 23.41
CA ARG A 237 7.42 -18.20 22.44
C ARG A 237 6.11 -18.55 23.14
N GLU A 238 6.16 -19.13 24.34
CA GLU A 238 4.94 -19.50 25.09
C GLU A 238 4.18 -18.23 25.52
N ALA A 239 4.89 -17.21 25.99
CA ALA A 239 4.31 -15.92 26.32
C ALA A 239 3.68 -15.24 25.10
N LEU A 240 4.35 -15.29 23.95
CA LEU A 240 3.87 -14.69 22.71
C LEU A 240 2.68 -15.46 22.11
N ASP A 241 2.64 -16.77 22.24
CA ASP A 241 1.50 -17.60 21.79
C ASP A 241 0.24 -17.35 22.63
N ALA A 242 0.39 -16.90 23.88
CA ALA A 242 -0.72 -16.51 24.74
C ALA A 242 -1.39 -15.19 24.30
N VAL A 243 -0.74 -14.36 23.50
CA VAL A 243 -1.31 -13.14 22.93
C VAL A 243 -2.25 -13.51 21.78
N SER A 244 -3.53 -13.13 21.88
CA SER A 244 -4.58 -13.53 20.94
C SER A 244 -4.70 -12.65 19.69
N TYR A 245 -3.94 -11.55 19.59
CA TYR A 245 -3.98 -10.57 18.50
C TYR A 245 -2.60 -10.40 17.85
N ASP A 246 -2.56 -9.84 16.65
CA ASP A 246 -1.31 -9.59 15.94
C ASP A 246 -0.61 -8.33 16.47
N LEU A 247 0.72 -8.43 16.64
CA LEU A 247 1.58 -7.32 17.09
C LEU A 247 2.28 -6.63 15.91
N LEU A 248 2.38 -7.31 14.77
CA LEU A 248 2.94 -6.79 13.52
C LEU A 248 1.92 -6.94 12.38
N LEU A 249 1.80 -5.91 11.56
CA LEU A 249 0.87 -5.92 10.42
C LEU A 249 1.41 -6.73 9.24
N ASP A 250 2.67 -6.50 8.91
CA ASP A 250 3.35 -6.98 7.72
C ASP A 250 4.16 -8.26 7.92
N MET A 251 3.99 -8.92 9.07
CA MET A 251 4.65 -10.19 9.37
C MET A 251 3.65 -11.17 10.01
N PRO A 252 3.35 -12.30 9.36
CA PRO A 252 2.44 -13.27 9.95
C PRO A 252 3.07 -14.00 11.14
N ARG A 253 2.27 -14.36 12.13
CA ARG A 253 2.72 -15.14 13.32
C ARG A 253 3.34 -16.50 12.95
N THR A 254 3.01 -17.01 11.76
CA THR A 254 3.57 -18.26 11.23
C THR A 254 4.99 -18.11 10.68
N ASP A 255 5.51 -16.89 10.50
CA ASP A 255 6.90 -16.69 10.11
C ASP A 255 7.82 -17.16 11.25
N ALA A 256 8.78 -18.01 10.93
CA ALA A 256 9.69 -18.59 11.92
C ALA A 256 10.51 -17.53 12.67
N ARG A 257 10.69 -16.34 12.06
CA ARG A 257 11.44 -15.21 12.62
C ARG A 257 10.53 -14.26 13.45
N TYR A 258 9.21 -14.50 13.50
CA TYR A 258 8.24 -13.59 14.15
C TYR A 258 8.62 -13.29 15.61
N ALA A 259 8.89 -14.32 16.40
CA ALA A 259 9.27 -14.17 17.81
C ALA A 259 10.59 -13.40 17.97
N GLU A 260 11.56 -13.67 17.09
CA GLU A 260 12.85 -12.97 17.08
C GLU A 260 12.70 -11.47 16.79
N VAL A 261 11.76 -11.13 15.90
CA VAL A 261 11.46 -9.72 15.61
C VAL A 261 10.76 -9.05 16.78
N LEU A 262 9.85 -9.75 17.46
CA LEU A 262 9.20 -9.21 18.66
C LEU A 262 10.20 -8.95 19.80
N GLU A 263 11.17 -9.85 20.02
CA GLU A 263 12.29 -9.66 20.94
C GLU A 263 13.09 -8.38 20.62
N ALA A 264 13.24 -8.07 19.32
CA ALA A 264 13.99 -6.92 18.87
C ALA A 264 13.23 -5.57 18.99
N VAL A 265 11.88 -5.58 18.88
CA VAL A 265 11.08 -4.36 18.73
C VAL A 265 10.27 -3.97 19.96
N PHE A 266 10.02 -4.91 20.90
CA PHE A 266 9.31 -4.61 22.13
C PHE A 266 10.25 -4.59 23.33
N PRO A 267 10.30 -3.50 24.09
CA PRO A 267 10.98 -3.51 25.39
C PRO A 267 10.19 -4.40 26.37
N HIS A 268 10.86 -5.30 27.04
CA HIS A 268 10.22 -6.22 27.98
C HIS A 268 11.14 -6.57 29.14
N GLU A 269 10.54 -6.92 30.26
CA GLU A 269 11.24 -7.50 31.40
C GLU A 269 11.21 -9.03 31.26
N TYR A 270 12.31 -9.67 31.60
CA TYR A 270 12.41 -11.13 31.62
C TYR A 270 13.04 -11.65 32.89
N LEU A 271 12.75 -12.91 33.22
CA LEU A 271 13.26 -13.59 34.39
C LEU A 271 14.32 -14.62 33.97
N GLU A 272 15.58 -14.29 34.16
CA GLU A 272 16.70 -15.12 33.74
C GLU A 272 16.70 -16.50 34.42
N SER A 273 16.34 -16.58 35.70
CA SER A 273 16.30 -17.81 36.47
C SER A 273 15.23 -18.82 35.97
N ALA A 274 14.28 -18.38 35.18
CA ALA A 274 13.20 -19.22 34.62
C ALA A 274 13.37 -19.47 33.10
N GLY A 275 14.58 -19.31 32.56
CA GLY A 275 14.84 -19.53 31.14
C GLY A 275 14.38 -18.39 30.23
N GLU A 276 14.60 -17.15 30.67
CA GLU A 276 14.24 -15.93 29.95
C GLU A 276 12.72 -15.75 29.73
N GLN A 277 11.90 -16.15 30.70
CA GLN A 277 10.45 -15.93 30.65
C GLN A 277 10.13 -14.44 30.75
N TRP A 278 9.29 -13.96 29.84
CA TRP A 278 8.85 -12.56 29.84
C TRP A 278 7.87 -12.27 30.98
N ASN A 279 8.02 -11.10 31.57
CA ASN A 279 7.04 -10.57 32.51
C ASN A 279 5.84 -9.99 31.75
N LEU A 280 4.87 -10.83 31.36
CA LEU A 280 3.68 -10.43 30.63
C LEU A 280 2.84 -9.36 31.35
N ARG A 281 2.93 -9.25 32.68
CA ARG A 281 2.18 -8.24 33.46
C ARG A 281 2.76 -6.84 33.29
N ALA A 282 4.05 -6.74 33.02
CA ALA A 282 4.73 -5.47 32.77
C ALA A 282 4.78 -5.11 31.27
N LEU A 283 4.41 -6.04 30.39
CA LEU A 283 4.47 -5.82 28.95
C LEU A 283 3.31 -4.91 28.50
N GLU A 284 3.65 -3.70 28.08
CA GLU A 284 2.69 -2.71 27.57
C GLU A 284 2.36 -2.98 26.09
N ILE A 285 1.64 -4.05 25.83
CA ILE A 285 1.11 -4.38 24.50
C ILE A 285 -0.41 -4.28 24.49
N SER A 286 -0.96 -3.87 23.38
CA SER A 286 -2.40 -3.81 23.16
C SER A 286 -2.73 -4.13 21.70
N PRO A 287 -3.93 -4.66 21.42
CA PRO A 287 -4.34 -4.91 20.05
C PRO A 287 -4.35 -3.60 19.26
N MET A 288 -3.96 -3.69 17.99
CA MET A 288 -4.12 -2.58 17.06
C MET A 288 -5.60 -2.29 16.85
N ARG A 289 -5.91 -1.03 16.55
CA ARG A 289 -7.30 -0.62 16.30
C ARG A 289 -7.82 -1.32 15.05
N ALA A 290 -9.08 -1.82 15.11
CA ALA A 290 -9.75 -2.39 13.95
C ALA A 290 -9.86 -1.37 12.79
N GLY A 291 -9.74 -1.86 11.58
CA GLY A 291 -9.80 -1.11 10.33
C GLY A 291 -8.50 -1.18 9.51
N ALA A 292 -8.44 -0.40 8.45
CA ALA A 292 -7.28 -0.37 7.57
C ALA A 292 -6.13 0.46 8.14
N HIS A 293 -4.93 -0.09 8.10
CA HIS A 293 -3.67 0.54 8.44
C HIS A 293 -2.83 0.63 7.17
N THR A 294 -2.59 1.84 6.69
CA THR A 294 -1.97 2.06 5.39
C THR A 294 -0.64 2.81 5.48
N LYS A 295 0.28 2.46 4.58
CA LYS A 295 1.57 3.10 4.41
C LYS A 295 1.99 3.02 2.95
N ASP A 296 2.37 4.13 2.35
CA ASP A 296 2.95 4.21 0.99
C ASP A 296 2.09 3.50 -0.09
N GLY A 297 0.76 3.68 -0.03
CA GLY A 297 -0.17 3.11 -1.01
C GLY A 297 -0.52 1.63 -0.81
N ARG A 298 -0.06 1.02 0.25
CA ARG A 298 -0.34 -0.37 0.67
C ARG A 298 -0.78 -0.41 2.13
N GLY A 299 -1.34 -1.53 2.57
CA GLY A 299 -1.72 -1.68 3.96
C GLY A 299 -2.23 -3.05 4.33
N PHE A 300 -2.78 -3.13 5.53
CA PHE A 300 -3.43 -4.32 6.07
C PHE A 300 -4.71 -3.92 6.80
N VAL A 301 -5.65 -4.83 6.87
CA VAL A 301 -6.88 -4.66 7.64
C VAL A 301 -6.75 -5.45 8.95
N VAL A 302 -7.06 -4.80 10.06
CA VAL A 302 -7.15 -5.41 11.38
C VAL A 302 -8.63 -5.58 11.71
N ASP A 303 -9.04 -6.76 12.14
CA ASP A 303 -10.40 -7.04 12.57
C ASP A 303 -10.69 -6.55 14.00
N GLU A 304 -11.90 -6.76 14.48
CA GLU A 304 -12.34 -6.36 15.83
C GLU A 304 -11.61 -7.11 16.96
N THR A 305 -10.97 -8.24 16.66
CA THR A 305 -10.18 -9.02 17.63
C THR A 305 -8.74 -8.55 17.72
N GLY A 306 -8.31 -7.66 16.82
CA GLY A 306 -6.93 -7.19 16.70
C GLY A 306 -6.06 -8.09 15.82
N CYS A 307 -6.67 -9.01 15.06
CA CYS A 307 -5.96 -9.86 14.11
C CYS A 307 -5.94 -9.25 12.71
N VAL A 308 -4.83 -9.46 12.00
CA VAL A 308 -4.70 -9.02 10.60
C VAL A 308 -5.49 -9.96 9.70
N VAL A 309 -6.44 -9.40 8.95
CA VAL A 309 -7.19 -10.13 7.93
C VAL A 309 -6.24 -10.44 6.76
N ARG A 310 -6.07 -11.72 6.46
CA ARG A 310 -5.15 -12.20 5.41
C ARG A 310 -5.92 -12.96 4.33
N GLU A 311 -6.91 -12.26 3.75
CA GLU A 311 -7.68 -12.74 2.62
C GLU A 311 -7.09 -12.20 1.32
N ASN A 312 -7.16 -13.00 0.24
CA ASN A 312 -6.66 -12.63 -1.08
C ASN A 312 -7.82 -12.16 -1.98
N GLY A 313 -7.54 -11.15 -2.82
CA GLY A 313 -8.52 -10.60 -3.72
C GLY A 313 -9.53 -9.69 -3.01
N LEU A 314 -10.79 -9.74 -3.41
CA LEU A 314 -11.86 -8.95 -2.81
C LEU A 314 -12.35 -9.57 -1.51
N PHE A 315 -12.41 -8.78 -0.46
CA PHE A 315 -12.97 -9.20 0.83
C PHE A 315 -13.63 -8.04 1.56
N THR A 316 -14.48 -8.36 2.55
CA THR A 316 -15.18 -7.37 3.37
C THR A 316 -14.79 -7.51 4.84
N SER A 317 -14.47 -6.41 5.50
CA SER A 317 -14.18 -6.35 6.93
C SER A 317 -14.68 -5.03 7.52
N GLY A 318 -15.30 -5.07 8.69
CA GLY A 318 -15.80 -3.88 9.37
C GLY A 318 -16.83 -3.08 8.56
N GLY A 319 -17.55 -3.72 7.63
CA GLY A 319 -18.53 -3.08 6.74
C GLY A 319 -17.94 -2.36 5.53
N TRP A 320 -16.65 -2.54 5.27
CA TRP A 320 -15.94 -1.99 4.10
C TRP A 320 -15.40 -3.10 3.22
N THR A 321 -15.38 -2.87 1.90
CA THR A 321 -14.76 -3.78 0.94
C THR A 321 -13.35 -3.31 0.60
N TYR A 322 -12.44 -4.28 0.48
CA TYR A 322 -11.04 -4.09 0.21
C TYR A 322 -10.61 -5.00 -0.94
N LEU A 323 -9.54 -4.62 -1.62
CA LEU A 323 -8.83 -5.48 -2.56
C LEU A 323 -7.41 -5.71 -2.06
N SER A 324 -7.04 -6.96 -1.84
CA SER A 324 -5.66 -7.33 -1.52
C SER A 324 -4.93 -7.91 -2.73
N ASP A 325 -3.64 -7.69 -2.73
CA ASP A 325 -2.69 -8.33 -3.63
C ASP A 325 -2.53 -9.80 -3.24
N THR A 326 -2.65 -10.71 -4.22
CA THR A 326 -2.65 -12.16 -3.98
C THR A 326 -1.29 -12.72 -3.53
N ASP A 327 -0.22 -12.01 -3.85
CA ASP A 327 1.14 -12.47 -3.54
C ASP A 327 1.59 -12.02 -2.15
N THR A 328 1.20 -10.81 -1.76
CA THR A 328 1.65 -10.18 -0.51
C THR A 328 0.59 -10.15 0.59
N GLY A 329 -0.69 -10.31 0.24
CA GLY A 329 -1.82 -10.12 1.15
C GLY A 329 -2.03 -8.66 1.60
N CYS A 330 -1.29 -7.72 1.01
CA CYS A 330 -1.44 -6.29 1.29
C CYS A 330 -2.63 -5.72 0.54
N ILE A 331 -3.47 -4.91 1.20
CA ILE A 331 -4.51 -4.15 0.50
C ILE A 331 -3.90 -3.02 -0.33
N PHE A 332 -4.53 -2.72 -1.46
CA PHE A 332 -4.24 -1.52 -2.24
C PHE A 332 -4.84 -0.30 -1.56
N ALA A 333 -4.06 0.76 -1.44
CA ALA A 333 -4.44 2.03 -0.80
C ALA A 333 -3.82 3.24 -1.53
N ASP A 334 -3.66 3.12 -2.84
CA ASP A 334 -2.92 4.05 -3.70
C ASP A 334 -3.80 5.12 -4.37
N GLY A 335 -5.11 4.94 -4.33
CA GLY A 335 -6.06 5.83 -5.00
C GLY A 335 -6.17 5.54 -6.49
N ALA A 336 -5.80 4.33 -6.93
CA ALA A 336 -5.75 3.93 -8.33
C ALA A 336 -6.84 2.91 -8.70
N LEU A 337 -7.02 2.74 -10.02
CA LEU A 337 -7.87 1.71 -10.59
C LEU A 337 -7.14 0.36 -10.58
N HIS A 338 -7.85 -0.68 -10.19
CA HIS A 338 -7.35 -2.06 -10.20
C HIS A 338 -8.33 -2.96 -10.93
N ARG A 339 -7.81 -3.99 -11.58
CA ARG A 339 -8.62 -5.01 -12.23
C ARG A 339 -8.58 -6.30 -11.41
N THR A 340 -9.77 -6.83 -11.11
CA THR A 340 -9.95 -8.08 -10.38
C THR A 340 -11.19 -8.81 -10.88
N ASP A 341 -11.10 -10.12 -11.12
CA ASP A 341 -12.21 -10.99 -11.56
C ASP A 341 -13.02 -10.44 -12.77
N GLY A 342 -12.32 -9.79 -13.71
CA GLY A 342 -12.94 -9.19 -14.89
C GLY A 342 -13.56 -7.81 -14.66
N HIS A 343 -13.61 -7.32 -13.44
CA HIS A 343 -14.13 -6.01 -13.06
C HIS A 343 -13.01 -5.01 -12.77
N VAL A 344 -13.36 -3.74 -12.83
CA VAL A 344 -12.48 -2.63 -12.45
C VAL A 344 -13.02 -2.01 -11.18
N VAL A 345 -12.15 -1.83 -10.20
CA VAL A 345 -12.43 -1.22 -8.89
C VAL A 345 -11.49 -0.06 -8.64
N LEU A 346 -11.86 0.84 -7.75
CA LEU A 346 -11.02 1.95 -7.31
C LEU A 346 -10.68 1.79 -5.84
N SER A 347 -9.40 1.63 -5.52
CA SER A 347 -8.94 1.71 -4.13
C SER A 347 -8.83 3.17 -3.69
N LEU A 348 -9.34 3.49 -2.51
CA LEU A 348 -9.13 4.79 -1.90
C LEU A 348 -7.80 4.78 -1.12
N ARG A 349 -7.24 5.95 -0.83
CA ARG A 349 -6.00 6.06 -0.04
C ARG A 349 -6.12 5.54 1.38
N GLY A 350 -7.35 5.33 1.86
CA GLY A 350 -7.65 4.63 3.11
C GLY A 350 -7.73 3.12 2.98
N GLY A 351 -7.55 2.57 1.78
CA GLY A 351 -7.61 1.13 1.48
C GLY A 351 -8.98 0.62 1.09
N GLN A 352 -10.08 1.31 1.46
CA GLN A 352 -11.43 0.91 1.09
C GLN A 352 -11.66 1.08 -0.40
N LEU A 353 -12.50 0.26 -1.00
CA LEU A 353 -12.98 0.46 -2.36
C LEU A 353 -14.07 1.53 -2.40
N LEU A 354 -14.08 2.33 -3.47
CA LEU A 354 -15.17 3.26 -3.74
C LEU A 354 -16.40 2.48 -4.19
N GLN A 355 -17.47 2.54 -3.40
CA GLN A 355 -18.76 1.89 -3.67
C GLN A 355 -19.86 2.95 -3.78
N ASP A 356 -20.86 2.71 -4.63
CA ASP A 356 -22.01 3.59 -4.88
C ASP A 356 -21.62 5.07 -5.03
N GLY A 357 -20.56 5.33 -5.82
CA GLY A 357 -19.98 6.66 -5.92
C GLY A 357 -19.31 6.95 -7.24
N ALA A 358 -18.67 8.12 -7.30
CA ALA A 358 -17.95 8.56 -8.49
C ALA A 358 -16.61 9.22 -8.13
N GLN A 359 -15.62 9.02 -8.98
CA GLN A 359 -14.38 9.79 -8.97
C GLN A 359 -14.06 10.28 -10.38
N GLY A 360 -14.15 11.60 -10.58
CA GLY A 360 -14.07 12.18 -11.92
C GLY A 360 -15.21 11.69 -12.79
N GLU A 361 -14.88 11.09 -13.93
CA GLU A 361 -15.84 10.50 -14.86
C GLU A 361 -16.06 9.00 -14.64
N TYR A 362 -15.48 8.40 -13.59
CA TYR A 362 -15.63 7.00 -13.25
C TYR A 362 -16.72 6.83 -12.21
N LEU A 363 -17.71 6.00 -12.54
CA LEU A 363 -18.80 5.62 -11.65
C LEU A 363 -18.58 4.19 -11.15
N PHE A 364 -18.98 3.93 -9.90
CA PHE A 364 -18.87 2.62 -9.28
C PHE A 364 -20.21 2.24 -8.66
N ASP A 365 -20.63 1.02 -8.86
CA ASP A 365 -21.88 0.48 -8.33
C ASP A 365 -21.79 0.15 -6.83
N GLU A 366 -22.84 -0.47 -6.29
CA GLU A 366 -22.91 -0.90 -4.88
C GLU A 366 -21.86 -1.96 -4.50
N ASN A 367 -21.33 -2.70 -5.48
CA ASN A 367 -20.27 -3.68 -5.29
C ASN A 367 -18.87 -3.06 -5.44
N GLY A 368 -18.78 -1.80 -5.86
CA GLY A 368 -17.53 -1.10 -6.16
C GLY A 368 -16.99 -1.37 -7.57
N TYR A 369 -17.78 -1.93 -8.46
CA TYR A 369 -17.37 -2.19 -9.84
C TYR A 369 -17.64 -0.99 -10.74
N TYR A 370 -16.69 -0.71 -11.62
CA TYR A 370 -16.85 0.35 -12.60
C TYR A 370 -18.09 0.09 -13.48
N THR A 371 -18.91 1.10 -13.62
CA THR A 371 -20.10 1.12 -14.48
C THR A 371 -20.17 2.43 -15.26
N THR A 372 -20.78 2.42 -16.43
CA THR A 372 -21.14 3.65 -17.14
C THR A 372 -22.39 4.30 -16.55
N GLY A 373 -23.09 3.65 -15.64
CA GLY A 373 -24.39 4.07 -15.12
C GLY A 373 -25.56 3.73 -16.06
N SER A 374 -25.31 3.05 -17.18
CA SER A 374 -26.29 2.47 -18.08
C SER A 374 -25.99 0.99 -18.27
N GLU A 375 -26.91 0.13 -17.85
CA GLU A 375 -26.80 -1.32 -17.99
C GLU A 375 -26.69 -1.72 -19.47
N GLU A 376 -27.42 -1.03 -20.36
CA GLU A 376 -27.42 -1.31 -21.79
C GLU A 376 -26.02 -1.07 -22.41
N ILE A 377 -25.33 0.00 -21.98
CA ILE A 377 -24.02 0.31 -22.52
C ILE A 377 -22.95 -0.60 -21.87
N ASP A 378 -23.07 -0.90 -20.58
CA ASP A 378 -22.18 -1.84 -19.90
C ASP A 378 -22.21 -3.21 -20.58
N VAL A 379 -23.39 -3.72 -20.97
CA VAL A 379 -23.53 -4.96 -21.74
C VAL A 379 -22.86 -4.86 -23.11
N LEU A 380 -23.06 -3.76 -23.85
CA LEU A 380 -22.41 -3.58 -25.16
C LEU A 380 -20.88 -3.52 -25.06
N LEU A 381 -20.34 -2.93 -23.99
CA LEU A 381 -18.89 -2.90 -23.73
C LEU A 381 -18.36 -4.31 -23.43
N ASP A 382 -19.05 -5.07 -22.59
CA ASP A 382 -18.67 -6.43 -22.24
C ASP A 382 -18.76 -7.37 -23.44
N GLU A 383 -19.79 -7.26 -24.27
CA GLU A 383 -19.91 -8.00 -25.53
C GLU A 383 -18.78 -7.66 -26.51
N ALA A 384 -18.42 -6.37 -26.64
CA ALA A 384 -17.32 -5.95 -27.51
C ALA A 384 -15.97 -6.47 -27.02
N ILE A 385 -15.70 -6.43 -25.71
CA ILE A 385 -14.50 -7.01 -25.11
C ILE A 385 -14.46 -8.52 -25.35
N ALA A 386 -15.54 -9.24 -25.05
CA ALA A 386 -15.61 -10.69 -25.25
C ALA A 386 -15.45 -11.10 -26.72
N ALA A 387 -15.89 -10.25 -27.67
CA ALA A 387 -15.76 -10.53 -29.10
C ALA A 387 -14.32 -10.45 -29.62
N CYS A 388 -13.44 -9.71 -28.97
CA CYS A 388 -12.09 -9.46 -29.46
C CYS A 388 -10.95 -9.89 -28.52
N THR A 389 -11.26 -10.38 -27.31
CA THR A 389 -10.26 -10.77 -26.31
C THR A 389 -10.41 -12.23 -25.87
N THR A 390 -9.36 -12.77 -25.25
CA THR A 390 -9.34 -14.09 -24.59
C THR A 390 -8.83 -13.95 -23.14
N GLN A 391 -9.08 -14.95 -22.30
CA GLN A 391 -8.74 -14.91 -20.87
C GLN A 391 -7.22 -14.88 -20.59
N ASP A 392 -6.41 -15.34 -21.54
CA ASP A 392 -4.96 -15.38 -21.44
C ASP A 392 -4.26 -14.06 -21.86
N MET A 393 -5.03 -13.10 -22.37
CA MET A 393 -4.49 -11.80 -22.76
C MET A 393 -4.14 -10.92 -21.55
N THR A 394 -2.99 -10.26 -21.62
CA THR A 394 -2.66 -9.18 -20.67
C THR A 394 -3.58 -7.97 -20.90
N PRO A 395 -3.73 -7.06 -19.93
CA PRO A 395 -4.51 -5.83 -20.11
C PRO A 395 -4.10 -5.02 -21.36
N GLU A 396 -2.80 -4.93 -21.66
CA GLU A 396 -2.28 -4.25 -22.84
C GLU A 396 -2.66 -4.96 -24.16
N GLN A 397 -2.63 -6.28 -24.16
CA GLN A 397 -3.09 -7.07 -25.31
C GLN A 397 -4.59 -6.90 -25.53
N MET A 398 -5.38 -6.87 -24.46
CA MET A 398 -6.82 -6.60 -24.53
C MET A 398 -7.10 -5.17 -25.04
N LEU A 399 -6.34 -4.17 -24.57
CA LEU A 399 -6.44 -2.78 -25.06
C LEU A 399 -6.16 -2.70 -26.55
N ARG A 400 -5.12 -3.39 -27.03
CA ARG A 400 -4.79 -3.45 -28.45
C ARG A 400 -5.90 -4.14 -29.25
N ALA A 401 -6.43 -5.24 -28.76
CA ALA A 401 -7.51 -5.97 -29.42
C ALA A 401 -8.79 -5.11 -29.51
N CYS A 402 -9.17 -4.42 -28.44
CA CYS A 402 -10.30 -3.49 -28.44
C CYS A 402 -10.07 -2.30 -29.39
N TYR A 403 -8.85 -1.78 -29.47
CA TYR A 403 -8.51 -0.74 -30.42
C TYR A 403 -8.70 -1.21 -31.87
N ASP A 404 -8.17 -2.38 -32.22
CA ASP A 404 -8.28 -2.96 -33.55
C ASP A 404 -9.75 -3.32 -33.89
N TYR A 405 -10.52 -3.75 -32.91
CA TYR A 405 -11.93 -4.02 -33.03
C TYR A 405 -12.72 -2.74 -33.39
N VAL A 406 -12.54 -1.65 -32.64
CA VAL A 406 -13.13 -0.35 -32.92
C VAL A 406 -12.65 0.20 -34.26
N ARG A 407 -11.35 0.07 -34.58
CA ARG A 407 -10.81 0.48 -35.86
C ARG A 407 -11.46 -0.23 -37.05
N SER A 408 -11.96 -1.43 -36.88
CA SER A 408 -12.61 -2.21 -37.94
C SER A 408 -13.99 -1.69 -38.33
N TYR A 409 -14.61 -0.86 -37.52
CA TYR A 409 -15.96 -0.35 -37.75
C TYR A 409 -16.07 0.53 -39.00
N LYS A 410 -17.30 0.68 -39.53
CA LYS A 410 -17.55 1.47 -40.74
C LYS A 410 -17.58 2.98 -40.42
N TYR A 411 -16.72 3.74 -41.02
CA TYR A 411 -16.78 5.20 -40.94
C TYR A 411 -17.88 5.79 -41.84
N LEU A 412 -18.75 6.63 -41.28
CA LEU A 412 -19.90 7.23 -41.96
C LEU A 412 -19.64 8.65 -42.50
N GLY A 413 -18.45 9.21 -42.28
CA GLY A 413 -18.15 10.58 -42.64
C GLY A 413 -18.25 11.53 -41.43
N ARG A 414 -18.00 12.79 -41.68
CA ARG A 414 -17.86 13.82 -40.65
C ARG A 414 -19.22 14.31 -40.15
N ASN A 415 -19.31 14.50 -38.83
CA ASN A 415 -20.38 15.25 -38.18
C ASN A 415 -19.74 16.32 -37.26
N ALA A 416 -20.11 17.59 -37.46
CA ALA A 416 -19.63 18.68 -36.61
C ALA A 416 -20.55 18.78 -35.37
N ALA A 417 -20.28 17.98 -34.35
CA ALA A 417 -21.14 17.86 -33.18
C ALA A 417 -20.83 18.88 -32.06
N PHE A 418 -19.63 19.46 -32.07
CA PHE A 418 -19.18 20.31 -30.97
C PHE A 418 -18.58 21.64 -31.43
N GLY A 419 -18.74 22.69 -30.60
CA GLY A 419 -18.10 23.98 -30.79
C GLY A 419 -16.62 23.94 -30.43
N ALA A 420 -15.89 24.99 -30.83
CA ALA A 420 -14.43 25.10 -30.63
C ALA A 420 -13.99 25.25 -29.17
N ASP A 421 -14.93 25.42 -28.25
CA ASP A 421 -14.70 25.58 -26.80
C ASP A 421 -14.87 24.27 -26.01
N VAL A 422 -15.31 23.21 -26.67
CA VAL A 422 -15.53 21.90 -26.03
C VAL A 422 -14.28 21.05 -26.13
N LYS A 423 -13.66 20.74 -24.99
CA LYS A 423 -12.41 19.93 -24.89
C LYS A 423 -12.69 18.44 -24.74
N THR A 424 -13.75 18.11 -24.03
CA THR A 424 -14.23 16.74 -23.82
C THR A 424 -15.75 16.71 -24.03
N PRO A 425 -16.32 15.62 -24.55
CA PRO A 425 -17.77 15.53 -24.70
C PRO A 425 -18.44 15.51 -23.33
N PRO A 426 -19.60 16.16 -23.15
CA PRO A 426 -20.45 15.89 -21.99
C PRO A 426 -20.69 14.39 -21.84
N TYR A 427 -20.75 13.89 -20.60
CA TYR A 427 -20.86 12.44 -20.33
C TYR A 427 -22.04 11.78 -21.06
N GLU A 428 -23.20 12.43 -21.10
CA GLU A 428 -24.38 11.94 -21.84
C GLU A 428 -24.10 11.78 -23.35
N LYS A 429 -23.30 12.68 -23.94
CA LYS A 429 -22.92 12.58 -25.35
C LYS A 429 -21.86 11.51 -25.58
N LEU A 430 -20.93 11.34 -24.66
CA LEU A 430 -19.97 10.23 -24.70
C LEU A 430 -20.70 8.89 -24.75
N MET A 431 -21.72 8.72 -23.91
CA MET A 431 -22.58 7.54 -23.86
C MET A 431 -23.36 7.31 -25.15
N GLU A 432 -24.06 8.34 -25.64
CA GLU A 432 -24.81 8.28 -26.90
C GLU A 432 -23.92 7.88 -28.09
N PHE A 433 -22.70 8.44 -28.16
CA PHE A 433 -21.78 8.13 -29.23
C PHE A 433 -21.21 6.71 -29.15
N ALA A 434 -20.89 6.23 -27.96
CA ALA A 434 -20.43 4.86 -27.76
C ALA A 434 -21.52 3.85 -28.06
N GLU A 435 -22.74 4.03 -27.53
CA GLU A 435 -23.91 3.17 -27.81
C GLU A 435 -24.15 3.03 -29.29
N LYS A 436 -24.18 4.16 -30.02
CA LYS A 436 -24.45 4.17 -31.46
C LYS A 436 -23.49 3.29 -32.24
N ILE A 437 -22.19 3.39 -32.01
CA ILE A 437 -21.20 2.64 -32.79
C ILE A 437 -21.11 1.18 -32.34
N LEU A 438 -21.19 0.91 -31.03
CA LEU A 438 -21.16 -0.44 -30.49
C LEU A 438 -22.36 -1.26 -30.96
N SER A 439 -23.56 -0.66 -31.02
CA SER A 439 -24.81 -1.35 -31.48
C SER A 439 -24.89 -1.48 -32.98
N THR A 440 -24.35 -0.54 -33.79
CA THR A 440 -24.53 -0.51 -35.25
C THR A 440 -23.29 -0.88 -36.06
N GLY A 441 -22.11 -0.88 -35.46
CA GLY A 441 -20.80 -1.04 -36.13
C GLY A 441 -20.46 0.13 -37.08
N LYS A 442 -21.09 1.31 -36.90
CA LYS A 442 -20.96 2.46 -37.81
C LYS A 442 -20.96 3.77 -37.04
N GLY A 443 -20.05 4.69 -37.39
CA GLY A 443 -19.97 5.98 -36.70
C GLY A 443 -19.07 7.00 -37.38
N ASP A 444 -18.98 8.17 -36.78
CA ASP A 444 -17.99 9.22 -37.09
C ASP A 444 -16.81 9.20 -36.10
N CYS A 445 -15.88 10.14 -36.22
CA CYS A 445 -14.68 10.18 -35.34
C CYS A 445 -15.01 10.24 -33.84
N TYR A 446 -16.11 10.92 -33.47
CA TYR A 446 -16.53 11.00 -32.06
C TYR A 446 -17.06 9.67 -31.53
N ASN A 447 -17.78 8.90 -32.38
CA ASN A 447 -18.25 7.58 -32.00
C ASN A 447 -17.08 6.60 -31.81
N PHE A 448 -16.05 6.65 -32.69
CA PHE A 448 -14.84 5.85 -32.57
C PHE A 448 -14.08 6.19 -31.27
N ALA A 449 -13.89 7.48 -30.97
CA ALA A 449 -13.22 7.92 -29.76
C ALA A 449 -14.00 7.54 -28.50
N ALA A 450 -15.33 7.77 -28.50
CA ALA A 450 -16.17 7.48 -27.34
C ALA A 450 -16.19 5.99 -26.98
N SER A 451 -16.38 5.11 -28.00
CA SER A 451 -16.40 3.67 -27.74
C SER A 451 -15.04 3.15 -27.25
N PHE A 452 -13.93 3.59 -27.85
CA PHE A 452 -12.62 3.17 -27.40
C PHE A 452 -12.27 3.72 -26.01
N CYS A 453 -12.69 4.94 -25.70
CA CYS A 453 -12.53 5.52 -24.35
C CYS A 453 -13.24 4.67 -23.28
N LEU A 454 -14.52 4.32 -23.50
CA LEU A 454 -15.27 3.52 -22.53
C LEU A 454 -14.76 2.07 -22.44
N LEU A 455 -14.36 1.45 -23.56
CA LEU A 455 -13.70 0.15 -23.56
C LEU A 455 -12.38 0.19 -22.76
N SER A 456 -11.57 1.24 -22.95
CA SER A 456 -10.33 1.40 -22.20
C SER A 456 -10.59 1.54 -20.70
N ARG A 457 -11.62 2.30 -20.28
CA ARG A 457 -12.03 2.42 -18.87
C ARG A 457 -12.51 1.08 -18.30
N ARG A 458 -13.27 0.31 -19.09
CA ARG A 458 -13.76 -1.03 -18.72
C ARG A 458 -12.62 -2.05 -18.58
N LEU A 459 -11.49 -1.79 -19.22
CA LEU A 459 -10.26 -2.56 -19.07
C LEU A 459 -9.35 -2.05 -17.92
N GLY A 460 -9.71 -0.98 -17.21
CA GLY A 460 -8.97 -0.42 -16.08
C GLY A 460 -7.94 0.65 -16.43
N PHE A 461 -7.97 1.18 -17.66
CA PHE A 461 -7.07 2.27 -18.05
C PHE A 461 -7.67 3.63 -17.70
N GLU A 462 -6.82 4.56 -17.28
CA GLU A 462 -7.18 5.96 -17.10
C GLU A 462 -7.29 6.63 -18.48
N ALA A 463 -8.52 6.66 -19.03
CA ALA A 463 -8.81 7.10 -20.39
C ALA A 463 -9.73 8.32 -20.42
N ALA A 464 -9.42 9.26 -21.31
CA ALA A 464 -10.22 10.47 -21.59
C ALA A 464 -10.53 10.60 -23.08
N CYS A 465 -11.79 10.90 -23.42
CA CYS A 465 -12.18 11.24 -24.78
C CYS A 465 -11.93 12.73 -25.02
N ILE A 466 -11.11 13.05 -26.01
CA ILE A 466 -10.66 14.41 -26.31
C ILE A 466 -11.31 14.90 -27.59
N ILE A 467 -11.71 16.16 -27.59
CA ILE A 467 -12.24 16.89 -28.74
C ILE A 467 -11.28 17.99 -29.14
N GLY A 468 -11.09 18.15 -30.43
CA GLY A 468 -10.23 19.15 -30.98
C GLY A 468 -10.19 19.12 -32.50
N GLU A 469 -9.04 19.40 -33.06
CA GLU A 469 -8.79 19.38 -34.49
C GLU A 469 -7.61 18.46 -34.82
N CYS A 470 -7.71 17.74 -35.94
CA CYS A 470 -6.64 16.86 -36.41
C CYS A 470 -6.37 17.10 -37.91
N GLY A 471 -5.13 16.97 -38.33
CA GLY A 471 -4.71 17.01 -39.72
C GLY A 471 -3.30 16.47 -39.90
N TYR A 472 -2.98 15.93 -41.09
CA TYR A 472 -1.62 15.44 -41.37
C TYR A 472 -0.59 16.57 -41.43
N VAL A 473 0.58 16.34 -40.90
CA VAL A 473 1.67 17.32 -40.85
C VAL A 473 2.08 17.81 -42.24
N TRP A 474 2.08 16.93 -43.24
CA TRP A 474 2.48 17.26 -44.61
C TRP A 474 1.39 17.98 -45.42
N ASN A 475 0.14 17.97 -44.98
CA ASN A 475 -0.98 18.66 -45.60
C ASN A 475 -1.91 19.17 -44.50
N TRP A 476 -1.43 20.15 -43.75
CA TRP A 476 -2.15 20.71 -42.64
C TRP A 476 -3.48 21.35 -43.06
N ARG A 477 -4.55 20.61 -42.90
CA ARG A 477 -5.93 21.05 -43.04
C ARG A 477 -6.69 20.56 -41.82
N PRO A 478 -6.66 21.33 -40.72
CA PRO A 478 -7.30 20.89 -39.48
C PRO A 478 -8.79 20.70 -39.69
N ILE A 479 -9.29 19.64 -39.12
CA ILE A 479 -10.70 19.28 -39.13
C ILE A 479 -11.10 18.90 -37.72
N ALA A 480 -12.35 19.26 -37.35
CA ALA A 480 -12.92 18.84 -36.09
C ALA A 480 -12.84 17.31 -35.92
N HIS A 481 -12.33 16.84 -34.81
CA HIS A 481 -11.95 15.46 -34.58
C HIS A 481 -12.04 15.06 -33.10
N GLY A 482 -12.19 13.76 -32.85
CA GLY A 482 -12.15 13.18 -31.52
C GLY A 482 -11.15 12.03 -31.46
N TRP A 483 -10.42 11.92 -30.35
CA TRP A 483 -9.46 10.84 -30.07
C TRP A 483 -9.46 10.50 -28.59
N VAL A 484 -8.62 9.56 -28.17
CA VAL A 484 -8.51 9.13 -26.78
C VAL A 484 -7.11 9.40 -26.25
N GLU A 485 -7.02 9.89 -25.04
CA GLU A 485 -5.80 9.91 -24.24
C GLU A 485 -5.89 8.82 -23.19
N ILE A 486 -4.79 8.08 -23.01
CA ILE A 486 -4.62 7.15 -21.90
C ILE A 486 -3.37 7.55 -21.13
N THR A 487 -3.52 7.73 -19.82
CA THR A 487 -2.40 7.98 -18.92
C THR A 487 -1.89 6.65 -18.38
N LYS A 488 -0.61 6.38 -18.60
CA LYS A 488 0.09 5.21 -18.10
C LYS A 488 1.48 5.60 -17.60
N ASP A 489 1.85 5.17 -16.39
CA ASP A 489 3.15 5.45 -15.77
C ASP A 489 3.52 6.95 -15.78
N GLY A 490 2.52 7.82 -15.58
CA GLY A 490 2.66 9.27 -15.59
C GLY A 490 2.85 9.88 -16.99
N GLN A 491 2.72 9.09 -18.07
CA GLN A 491 2.77 9.54 -19.45
C GLN A 491 1.39 9.48 -20.09
N THR A 492 0.98 10.57 -20.76
CA THR A 492 -0.25 10.60 -21.55
C THR A 492 0.06 10.25 -23.00
N LEU A 493 -0.55 9.18 -23.49
CA LEU A 493 -0.40 8.67 -24.85
C LEU A 493 -1.71 8.86 -25.62
N LEU A 494 -1.58 9.04 -26.93
CA LEU A 494 -2.67 9.29 -27.86
C LEU A 494 -3.05 8.01 -28.59
N TYR A 495 -4.37 7.80 -28.72
CA TYR A 495 -4.99 6.68 -29.42
C TYR A 495 -6.10 7.17 -30.33
N ASP A 496 -5.98 6.89 -31.64
CA ASP A 496 -6.99 7.31 -32.62
C ASP A 496 -7.34 6.19 -33.60
N PRO A 497 -8.31 5.33 -33.24
CA PRO A 497 -8.72 4.22 -34.10
C PRO A 497 -9.35 4.71 -35.42
N GLN A 498 -9.89 5.94 -35.47
CA GLN A 498 -10.51 6.45 -36.70
C GLN A 498 -9.47 6.92 -37.70
N ILE A 499 -8.36 7.56 -37.30
CA ILE A 499 -7.30 7.96 -38.24
C ILE A 499 -6.67 6.71 -38.85
N GLU A 500 -6.45 5.64 -38.09
CA GLU A 500 -5.94 4.39 -38.63
C GLU A 500 -6.93 3.68 -39.55
N ASN A 501 -8.23 3.74 -39.24
CA ASN A 501 -9.28 3.27 -40.15
C ASN A 501 -9.24 4.04 -41.49
N TYR A 502 -9.01 5.36 -41.45
CA TYR A 502 -8.83 6.18 -42.66
C TYR A 502 -7.58 5.76 -43.42
N ASN A 503 -6.44 5.57 -42.74
CA ASN A 503 -5.17 5.16 -43.33
C ASN A 503 -5.33 3.86 -44.14
N ILE A 504 -5.96 2.83 -43.54
CA ILE A 504 -6.21 1.56 -44.23
C ILE A 504 -6.99 1.77 -45.54
N ARG A 505 -8.04 2.59 -45.52
CA ARG A 505 -8.84 2.87 -46.71
C ARG A 505 -8.13 3.71 -47.77
N ALA A 506 -7.18 4.54 -47.33
CA ALA A 506 -6.38 5.38 -48.20
C ALA A 506 -5.10 4.69 -48.71
N GLY A 507 -4.81 3.45 -48.26
CA GLY A 507 -3.60 2.73 -48.61
C GLY A 507 -2.35 3.30 -47.91
N ILE A 508 -2.52 3.95 -46.77
CA ILE A 508 -1.44 4.52 -45.93
C ILE A 508 -1.05 3.48 -44.88
N SER A 509 0.25 3.25 -44.69
CA SER A 509 0.76 2.30 -43.69
C SER A 509 0.51 2.82 -42.28
N ASN A 510 -0.13 1.98 -41.41
CA ASN A 510 -0.25 2.28 -39.99
C ASN A 510 1.03 1.98 -39.20
N ASP A 511 1.97 1.21 -39.76
CA ASP A 511 3.29 1.00 -39.14
C ASP A 511 4.09 2.32 -39.14
N ASP A 512 3.90 3.13 -40.20
CA ASP A 512 4.57 4.43 -40.33
C ASP A 512 3.74 5.60 -39.77
N TYR A 513 2.40 5.52 -39.88
CA TYR A 513 1.48 6.64 -39.63
C TYR A 513 0.35 6.29 -38.64
N GLY A 514 0.55 5.27 -37.80
CA GLY A 514 -0.42 4.86 -36.79
C GLY A 514 -0.54 5.83 -35.62
N ALA A 515 -1.61 5.67 -34.90
CA ALA A 515 -1.93 6.48 -33.72
C ALA A 515 -2.32 5.61 -32.51
N TYR A 516 -1.72 4.44 -32.37
CA TYR A 516 -1.84 3.59 -31.19
C TYR A 516 -0.69 3.86 -30.21
N GLY A 517 -0.99 4.50 -29.08
CA GLY A 517 0.03 4.85 -28.08
C GLY A 517 1.06 5.88 -28.58
N ALA A 518 0.64 6.75 -29.49
CA ALA A 518 1.52 7.77 -30.06
C ALA A 518 1.75 8.92 -29.05
N ARG A 519 2.90 9.59 -29.18
CA ARG A 519 3.16 10.85 -28.47
C ARG A 519 2.79 12.02 -29.36
N TYR A 520 2.26 13.10 -28.79
CA TYR A 520 1.88 14.30 -29.53
C TYR A 520 3.01 14.88 -30.38
N GLU A 521 4.25 14.82 -29.87
CA GLU A 521 5.44 15.37 -30.52
C GLU A 521 5.91 14.53 -31.71
N THR A 522 5.60 13.22 -31.72
CA THR A 522 6.07 12.27 -32.73
C THR A 522 4.94 11.74 -33.63
N ALA A 523 3.70 12.07 -33.32
CA ALA A 523 2.57 11.66 -34.14
C ALA A 523 2.63 12.28 -35.54
N HIS A 524 2.37 11.49 -36.57
CA HIS A 524 2.37 11.95 -37.97
C HIS A 524 1.12 12.77 -38.33
N ALA A 525 0.05 12.64 -37.58
CA ALA A 525 -1.04 13.59 -37.55
C ALA A 525 -0.82 14.59 -36.40
N ARG A 526 -1.05 15.86 -36.68
CA ARG A 526 -1.02 16.91 -35.66
C ARG A 526 -2.38 17.01 -35.02
N TYR A 527 -2.44 16.97 -33.71
CA TYR A 527 -3.63 17.09 -32.89
C TYR A 527 -3.60 18.40 -32.12
N LEU A 528 -4.68 19.16 -32.17
CA LEU A 528 -4.87 20.41 -31.43
C LEU A 528 -6.09 20.25 -30.52
N LYS A 529 -5.88 20.25 -29.22
CA LYS A 529 -6.97 20.27 -28.22
C LYS A 529 -7.65 21.64 -28.25
N HIS A 530 -8.98 21.68 -28.13
CA HIS A 530 -9.73 22.92 -27.93
C HIS A 530 -9.53 23.54 -26.55
#